data_a916aa6b6791809f96d20cb7582e1ca6
#
_entry.id   a916aa6b6791809f96d20cb7582e1ca6
#
_cell.length_a   1.000
_cell.length_b   1.000
_cell.length_c   1.000
_cell.angle_alpha   90.00
_cell.angle_beta   90.00
_cell.angle_gamma   90.00
#
_symmetry.space_group_name_H-M   'P 1'
#
loop_
_entity.id
_entity.type
_entity.pdbx_description
1 polymer ?
#
loop_
_entity_poly.entity_id
_entity_poly.type
_entity_poly.pdbx_seq_one_letter_code
_entity_poly.pdbx_strand_id
1 'polypeptide(L)'
;LYTDELNQLCSLEYSGNSEKKVSPRELKAGDELLVQVSRDALKTKDPSVTCCLNFPGTYMVLTVGKPQIGFSTKIKDNAWKEKVREELLTHKDERFGLIVRTNGASASIETLCAETEALKAQMENLFARAACRTCYTLLEQGTPPYIQSLRDAKKGTLSEVITDVPEYAKKIEAWL
;
A
#
# COMPACT_ATOMS: atom_id res chain seq x y z
N LEU A 1 -4.96 -11.28 18.60
CA LEU A 1 -3.87 -10.89 17.69
C LEU A 1 -2.90 -12.06 17.55
N TYR A 2 -2.80 -12.64 16.36
CA TYR A 2 -1.83 -13.69 16.08
C TYR A 2 -0.43 -13.05 15.99
N THR A 3 0.47 -13.48 16.86
CA THR A 3 1.81 -12.91 17.03
C THR A 3 2.75 -13.12 15.84
N ASP A 4 2.45 -14.04 14.92
CA ASP A 4 3.34 -14.33 13.79
C ASP A 4 3.38 -13.22 12.73
N GLU A 5 2.30 -12.46 12.56
CA GLU A 5 2.29 -11.29 11.68
C GLU A 5 2.88 -10.03 12.34
N LEU A 6 2.92 -9.98 13.67
CA LEU A 6 3.55 -8.92 14.44
C LEU A 6 5.09 -8.98 14.40
N ASN A 7 5.70 -10.09 14.00
CA ASN A 7 7.15 -10.19 13.79
C ASN A 7 7.66 -9.27 12.66
N GLN A 8 6.74 -8.63 11.92
CA GLN A 8 7.03 -7.65 10.89
C GLN A 8 6.46 -6.26 11.26
N LEU A 9 6.44 -5.92 12.54
CA LEU A 9 6.13 -4.55 12.96
C LEU A 9 7.06 -3.59 12.25
N CYS A 10 6.50 -2.92 11.26
CA CYS A 10 7.12 -1.76 10.69
C CYS A 10 7.21 -0.73 11.81
N SER A 11 8.42 -0.26 12.09
CA SER A 11 8.64 0.83 13.02
C SER A 11 7.82 2.02 12.56
N LEU A 12 6.73 2.27 13.25
CA LEU A 12 6.01 3.51 13.14
C LEU A 12 6.76 4.51 14.01
N GLU A 13 7.35 5.50 13.37
CA GLU A 13 7.75 6.72 14.04
C GLU A 13 6.47 7.39 14.57
N TYR A 14 6.14 7.12 15.81
CA TYR A 14 5.13 7.87 16.51
C TYR A 14 5.78 9.13 17.10
N SER A 15 5.37 10.27 16.56
CA SER A 15 5.63 11.64 17.01
C SER A 15 7.09 11.99 17.35
N GLY A 16 7.73 12.71 16.47
CA GLY A 16 8.80 13.66 16.78
C GLY A 16 9.97 13.07 17.56
N ASN A 17 11.00 12.65 16.87
CA ASN A 17 12.36 12.43 17.35
C ASN A 17 12.77 11.08 17.98
N SER A 18 12.10 9.98 17.74
CA SER A 18 12.77 8.71 18.03
C SER A 18 12.28 7.59 17.10
N GLU A 19 13.16 7.12 16.24
CA GLU A 19 13.06 5.84 15.54
C GLU A 19 13.09 4.68 16.55
N LYS A 20 12.00 4.46 17.25
CA LYS A 20 11.89 3.31 18.13
C LYS A 20 11.32 2.14 17.34
N LYS A 21 12.20 1.26 16.85
CA LYS A 21 11.80 -0.07 16.38
C LYS A 21 11.27 -0.84 17.59
N VAL A 22 9.95 -0.89 17.75
CA VAL A 22 9.33 -1.65 18.83
C VAL A 22 9.22 -3.10 18.38
N SER A 23 9.87 -4.02 19.10
CA SER A 23 9.68 -5.45 18.90
C SER A 23 8.25 -5.85 19.33
N PRO A 24 7.59 -6.81 18.64
CA PRO A 24 6.28 -7.32 19.06
C PRO A 24 6.23 -7.77 20.53
N ARG A 25 7.36 -8.21 21.07
CA ARG A 25 7.49 -8.64 22.47
C ARG A 25 7.52 -7.47 23.46
N GLU A 26 7.70 -6.25 22.98
CA GLU A 26 7.76 -5.04 23.81
C GLU A 26 6.43 -4.29 23.86
N LEU A 27 5.42 -4.73 23.09
CA LEU A 27 4.09 -4.14 23.12
C LEU A 27 3.40 -4.39 24.46
N LYS A 28 2.81 -3.35 24.99
CA LYS A 28 2.08 -3.36 26.26
C LYS A 28 0.65 -2.92 26.06
N ALA A 29 -0.21 -3.32 26.99
CA ALA A 29 -1.58 -2.81 27.02
C ALA A 29 -1.55 -1.27 27.18
N GLY A 30 -2.25 -0.57 26.31
CA GLY A 30 -2.25 0.89 26.23
C GLY A 30 -1.39 1.47 25.10
N ASP A 31 -0.55 0.67 24.45
CA ASP A 31 0.18 1.10 23.27
C ASP A 31 -0.78 1.27 22.07
N GLU A 32 -0.59 2.34 21.32
CA GLU A 32 -1.38 2.67 20.14
C GLU A 32 -0.60 2.32 18.87
N LEU A 33 -1.26 1.67 17.93
CA LEU A 33 -0.68 1.22 16.67
C LEU A 33 -1.50 1.70 15.48
N LEU A 34 -0.78 2.11 14.42
CA LEU A 34 -1.39 2.30 13.12
C LEU A 34 -1.50 0.95 12.42
N VAL A 35 -2.72 0.58 12.07
CA VAL A 35 -3.00 -0.72 11.44
C VAL A 35 -3.85 -0.56 10.19
N GLN A 36 -3.65 -1.47 9.25
CA GLN A 36 -4.46 -1.62 8.05
C GLN A 36 -5.23 -2.94 8.14
N VAL A 37 -6.51 -2.92 7.79
CA VAL A 37 -7.29 -4.16 7.64
C VAL A 37 -6.75 -4.90 6.42
N SER A 38 -6.19 -6.09 6.64
CA SER A 38 -5.67 -6.96 5.58
C SER A 38 -6.71 -7.94 5.06
N ARG A 39 -7.68 -8.28 5.90
CA ARG A 39 -8.80 -9.15 5.56
C ARG A 39 -10.00 -8.83 6.43
N ASP A 40 -11.16 -8.70 5.80
CA ASP A 40 -12.43 -8.54 6.49
C ASP A 40 -12.86 -9.81 7.21
N ALA A 41 -13.78 -9.65 8.18
CA ALA A 41 -14.43 -10.78 8.83
C ALA A 41 -15.14 -11.64 7.79
N LEU A 42 -14.92 -12.96 7.84
CA LEU A 42 -15.57 -13.91 6.94
C LEU A 42 -16.18 -15.05 7.73
N LYS A 43 -17.50 -15.11 7.79
CA LYS A 43 -18.26 -16.12 8.57
C LYS A 43 -17.82 -16.14 10.04
N THR A 44 -17.12 -17.19 10.45
CA THR A 44 -16.64 -17.40 11.84
C THR A 44 -15.20 -16.89 12.07
N LYS A 45 -14.57 -16.29 11.04
CA LYS A 45 -13.19 -15.78 11.15
C LYS A 45 -13.21 -14.27 11.41
N ASP A 46 -12.48 -13.85 12.42
CA ASP A 46 -12.29 -12.46 12.74
C ASP A 46 -11.52 -11.72 11.65
N PRO A 47 -11.68 -10.38 11.52
CA PRO A 47 -10.88 -9.57 10.63
C PRO A 47 -9.41 -9.61 11.03
N SER A 48 -8.52 -9.54 10.04
CA SER A 48 -7.08 -9.47 10.26
C SER A 48 -6.57 -8.06 10.00
N VAL A 49 -5.63 -7.62 10.80
CA VAL A 49 -4.96 -6.33 10.64
C VAL A 49 -3.45 -6.51 10.53
N THR A 50 -2.78 -5.57 9.90
CA THR A 50 -1.33 -5.56 9.76
C THR A 50 -0.78 -4.16 10.00
N CYS A 51 0.40 -4.07 10.59
CA CYS A 51 1.17 -2.82 10.69
C CYS A 51 2.02 -2.56 9.45
N CYS A 52 2.22 -3.56 8.58
CA CYS A 52 2.87 -3.38 7.29
C CYS A 52 1.90 -2.75 6.31
N LEU A 53 1.83 -1.41 6.31
CA LEU A 53 0.90 -0.69 5.46
C LEU A 53 1.27 -0.83 3.99
N ASN A 54 0.27 -1.04 3.16
CA ASN A 54 0.41 -1.13 1.72
C ASN A 54 -0.40 -0.03 1.04
N PHE A 55 0.26 0.70 0.16
CA PHE A 55 -0.33 1.76 -0.66
C PHE A 55 -0.37 1.28 -2.12
N PRO A 56 -1.51 0.77 -2.60
CA PRO A 56 -1.62 0.24 -3.95
C PRO A 56 -1.77 1.37 -4.96
N GLY A 57 -0.79 1.48 -5.86
CA GLY A 57 -0.85 2.30 -7.07
C GLY A 57 -1.34 1.52 -8.28
N THR A 58 -1.23 2.15 -9.44
CA THR A 58 -1.59 1.54 -10.74
C THR A 58 -0.53 0.54 -11.19
N TYR A 59 0.73 0.93 -11.15
CA TYR A 59 1.85 0.14 -11.66
C TYR A 59 2.66 -0.52 -10.55
N MET A 60 2.57 -0.02 -9.33
CA MET A 60 3.32 -0.55 -8.20
C MET A 60 2.54 -0.48 -6.89
N VAL A 61 3.09 -1.12 -5.86
CA VAL A 61 2.61 -1.04 -4.48
C VAL A 61 3.77 -0.57 -3.61
N LEU A 62 3.56 0.48 -2.84
CA LEU A 62 4.48 0.87 -1.78
C LEU A 62 4.14 0.09 -0.51
N THR A 63 5.15 -0.53 0.10
CA THR A 63 4.99 -1.33 1.34
C THR A 63 5.89 -0.77 2.43
N VAL A 64 5.30 -0.35 3.54
CA VAL A 64 6.04 0.20 4.68
C VAL A 64 6.82 -0.90 5.40
N GLY A 65 8.05 -0.60 5.81
CA GLY A 65 8.89 -1.47 6.65
C GLY A 65 9.58 -2.63 5.93
N LYS A 66 9.42 -2.76 4.62
CA LYS A 66 10.12 -3.76 3.80
C LYS A 66 10.94 -3.05 2.73
N PRO A 67 12.16 -2.61 3.03
CA PRO A 67 12.92 -1.70 2.14
C PRO A 67 13.50 -2.40 0.90
N GLN A 68 12.75 -3.25 0.25
CA GLN A 68 13.17 -3.99 -0.95
C GLN A 68 12.38 -3.53 -2.16
N ILE A 69 13.02 -3.58 -3.35
CA ILE A 69 12.32 -3.40 -4.63
C ILE A 69 12.09 -4.78 -5.22
N GLY A 70 10.82 -5.17 -5.25
CA GLY A 70 10.34 -6.42 -5.83
C GLY A 70 9.68 -6.22 -7.18
N PHE A 71 9.57 -7.28 -7.96
CA PHE A 71 8.88 -7.28 -9.25
C PHE A 71 7.92 -8.47 -9.32
N SER A 72 6.81 -8.27 -10.01
CA SER A 72 5.88 -9.37 -10.30
C SER A 72 6.62 -10.53 -10.99
N THR A 73 6.33 -11.76 -10.58
CA THR A 73 6.90 -12.99 -11.16
C THR A 73 6.58 -13.15 -12.65
N LYS A 74 5.56 -12.46 -13.13
CA LYS A 74 5.16 -12.46 -14.55
C LYS A 74 6.07 -11.61 -15.43
N ILE A 75 6.85 -10.69 -14.87
CA ILE A 75 7.85 -9.90 -15.60
C ILE A 75 9.10 -10.76 -15.76
N LYS A 76 9.49 -11.06 -17.00
CA LYS A 76 10.62 -11.96 -17.31
C LYS A 76 11.90 -11.22 -17.69
N ASP A 77 11.81 -9.99 -18.16
CA ASP A 77 12.95 -9.19 -18.61
C ASP A 77 13.81 -8.74 -17.42
N ASN A 78 14.94 -9.39 -17.25
CA ASN A 78 15.85 -9.06 -16.14
C ASN A 78 16.65 -7.78 -16.40
N ALA A 79 16.99 -7.48 -17.67
CA ALA A 79 17.72 -6.25 -17.99
C ALA A 79 16.86 -5.01 -17.71
N TRP A 80 15.57 -5.08 -18.03
CA TRP A 80 14.61 -4.03 -17.70
C TRP A 80 14.45 -3.88 -16.19
N LYS A 81 14.38 -5.00 -15.43
CA LYS A 81 14.26 -4.94 -13.96
C LYS A 81 15.44 -4.24 -13.30
N GLU A 82 16.66 -4.49 -13.77
CA GLU A 82 17.84 -3.84 -13.20
C GLU A 82 17.84 -2.34 -13.47
N LYS A 83 17.50 -1.90 -14.69
CA LYS A 83 17.37 -0.48 -15.01
C LYS A 83 16.33 0.21 -14.14
N VAL A 84 15.13 -0.40 -14.02
CA VAL A 84 14.06 0.16 -13.18
C VAL A 84 14.46 0.16 -11.70
N ARG A 85 15.17 -0.85 -11.24
CA ARG A 85 15.66 -0.92 -9.85
C ARG A 85 16.64 0.22 -9.55
N GLU A 86 17.62 0.46 -10.42
CA GLU A 86 18.59 1.54 -10.28
C GLU A 86 17.89 2.90 -10.15
N GLU A 87 16.95 3.19 -11.02
CA GLU A 87 16.20 4.44 -10.98
C GLU A 87 15.32 4.55 -9.73
N LEU A 88 14.57 3.53 -9.39
CA LEU A 88 13.69 3.57 -8.21
C LEU A 88 14.47 3.65 -6.89
N LEU A 89 15.72 3.18 -6.85
CA LEU A 89 16.58 3.33 -5.68
C LEU A 89 16.89 4.80 -5.36
N THR A 90 16.92 5.68 -6.35
CA THR A 90 17.15 7.12 -6.13
C THR A 90 15.96 7.83 -5.48
N HIS A 91 14.75 7.28 -5.63
CA HIS A 91 13.50 7.81 -5.09
C HIS A 91 13.07 7.16 -3.78
N LYS A 92 13.74 6.08 -3.40
CA LYS A 92 13.39 5.25 -2.26
C LYS A 92 14.24 5.59 -1.03
N ASP A 93 13.63 5.51 0.15
CA ASP A 93 14.34 5.52 1.43
C ASP A 93 14.19 4.16 2.17
N GLU A 94 14.73 4.05 3.39
CA GLU A 94 14.70 2.82 4.17
C GLU A 94 13.35 2.51 4.82
N ARG A 95 12.42 3.48 4.83
CA ARG A 95 11.12 3.34 5.49
C ARG A 95 10.16 2.45 4.72
N PHE A 96 10.33 2.34 3.41
CA PHE A 96 9.42 1.58 2.55
C PHE A 96 10.13 0.83 1.43
N GLY A 97 9.46 -0.14 0.87
CA GLY A 97 9.83 -0.82 -0.36
C GLY A 97 8.76 -0.68 -1.43
N LEU A 98 9.09 -1.13 -2.62
CA LEU A 98 8.25 -1.05 -3.79
C LEU A 98 8.08 -2.42 -4.42
N ILE A 99 6.88 -2.74 -4.88
CA ILE A 99 6.61 -3.96 -5.64
C ILE A 99 6.01 -3.54 -6.99
N VAL A 100 6.78 -3.70 -8.06
CA VAL A 100 6.33 -3.37 -9.41
C VAL A 100 5.38 -4.46 -9.91
N ARG A 101 4.16 -4.07 -10.28
CA ARG A 101 3.09 -4.95 -10.76
C ARG A 101 3.32 -5.33 -12.22
N THR A 102 2.58 -6.34 -12.70
CA THR A 102 2.72 -6.83 -14.08
C THR A 102 2.49 -5.73 -15.13
N ASN A 103 1.51 -4.86 -14.90
CA ASN A 103 1.20 -3.73 -15.79
C ASN A 103 2.27 -2.62 -15.76
N GLY A 104 3.11 -2.58 -14.72
CA GLY A 104 4.25 -1.67 -14.64
C GLY A 104 5.31 -1.93 -15.72
N ALA A 105 5.37 -3.16 -16.26
CA ALA A 105 6.29 -3.48 -17.36
C ALA A 105 6.00 -2.71 -18.67
N SER A 106 4.78 -2.20 -18.84
CA SER A 106 4.37 -1.39 -20.00
C SER A 106 4.47 0.12 -19.75
N ALA A 107 4.81 0.55 -18.53
CA ALA A 107 4.97 1.96 -18.18
C ALA A 107 6.38 2.45 -18.44
N SER A 108 6.53 3.75 -18.72
CA SER A 108 7.85 4.36 -18.79
C SER A 108 8.48 4.48 -17.40
N ILE A 109 9.80 4.57 -17.33
CA ILE A 109 10.52 4.72 -16.08
C ILE A 109 10.09 6.00 -15.36
N GLU A 110 9.92 7.10 -16.10
CA GLU A 110 9.44 8.38 -15.59
C GLU A 110 8.07 8.24 -14.93
N THR A 111 7.17 7.45 -15.53
CA THR A 111 5.85 7.17 -14.97
C THR A 111 5.95 6.40 -13.65
N LEU A 112 6.86 5.43 -13.58
CA LEU A 112 7.11 4.66 -12.35
C LEU A 112 7.69 5.55 -11.25
N CYS A 113 8.64 6.42 -11.58
CA CYS A 113 9.22 7.39 -10.64
C CYS A 113 8.15 8.36 -10.12
N ALA A 114 7.33 8.91 -11.00
CA ALA A 114 6.24 9.83 -10.62
C ALA A 114 5.21 9.14 -9.71
N GLU A 115 4.85 7.89 -9.99
CA GLU A 115 3.95 7.12 -9.11
C GLU A 115 4.61 6.83 -7.74
N THR A 116 5.93 6.58 -7.71
CA THR A 116 6.68 6.39 -6.45
C THR A 116 6.57 7.63 -5.57
N GLU A 117 6.80 8.81 -6.11
CA GLU A 117 6.69 10.07 -5.36
C GLU A 117 5.26 10.33 -4.88
N ALA A 118 4.26 10.02 -5.71
CA ALA A 118 2.85 10.16 -5.32
C ALA A 118 2.48 9.22 -4.16
N LEU A 119 2.91 7.94 -4.21
CA LEU A 119 2.67 6.97 -3.14
C LEU A 119 3.41 7.33 -1.85
N LYS A 120 4.64 7.85 -1.97
CA LYS A 120 5.42 8.35 -0.84
C LYS A 120 4.72 9.54 -0.17
N ALA A 121 4.24 10.49 -0.94
CA ALA A 121 3.48 11.63 -0.42
C ALA A 121 2.18 11.19 0.28
N GLN A 122 1.48 10.18 -0.27
CA GLN A 122 0.30 9.59 0.36
C GLN A 122 0.65 8.95 1.71
N MET A 123 1.73 8.16 1.77
CA MET A 123 2.23 7.55 3.00
C MET A 123 2.57 8.61 4.05
N GLU A 124 3.33 9.64 3.70
CA GLU A 124 3.75 10.71 4.61
C GLU A 124 2.54 11.51 5.14
N ASN A 125 1.57 11.81 4.27
CA ASN A 125 0.32 12.47 4.67
C ASN A 125 -0.48 11.60 5.65
N LEU A 126 -0.57 10.29 5.41
CA LEU A 126 -1.25 9.37 6.32
C LEU A 126 -0.57 9.37 7.70
N PHE A 127 0.75 9.30 7.74
CA PHE A 127 1.51 9.31 9.00
C PHE A 127 1.35 10.62 9.77
N ALA A 128 1.41 11.76 9.06
CA ALA A 128 1.18 13.06 9.68
C ALA A 128 -0.23 13.16 10.29
N ARG A 129 -1.25 12.66 9.59
CA ARG A 129 -2.63 12.60 10.12
C ARG A 129 -2.76 11.65 11.31
N ALA A 130 -2.09 10.49 11.26
CA ALA A 130 -2.13 9.50 12.33
C ALA A 130 -1.58 10.06 13.64
N ALA A 131 -0.48 10.82 13.58
CA ALA A 131 0.15 11.43 14.75
C ALA A 131 -0.76 12.42 15.52
N CYS A 132 -1.79 12.97 14.85
CA CYS A 132 -2.70 13.97 15.42
C CYS A 132 -4.09 13.42 15.76
N ARG A 133 -4.33 12.12 15.62
CA ARG A 133 -5.64 11.50 15.84
C ARG A 133 -5.67 10.61 17.06
N THR A 134 -6.85 10.52 17.65
CA THR A 134 -7.13 9.61 18.76
C THR A 134 -7.29 8.17 18.28
N CYS A 135 -7.05 7.23 19.17
CA CYS A 135 -7.29 5.80 18.93
C CYS A 135 -8.68 5.53 18.33
N TYR A 136 -8.79 4.46 17.57
CA TYR A 136 -10.02 4.02 16.86
C TYR A 136 -10.54 4.99 15.78
N THR A 137 -9.76 5.98 15.39
CA THR A 137 -10.12 6.84 14.25
C THR A 137 -9.84 6.14 12.93
N LEU A 138 -10.82 6.13 12.02
CA LEU A 138 -10.61 5.74 10.63
C LEU A 138 -9.85 6.85 9.90
N LEU A 139 -8.60 6.60 9.53
CA LEU A 139 -7.73 7.57 8.88
C LEU A 139 -7.92 7.61 7.37
N GLU A 140 -8.09 6.44 6.77
CA GLU A 140 -8.29 6.29 5.33
C GLU A 140 -9.17 5.08 5.04
N GLN A 141 -10.14 5.28 4.18
CA GLN A 141 -11.01 4.21 3.72
C GLN A 141 -10.33 3.50 2.56
N GLY A 142 -10.23 2.18 2.61
CA GLY A 142 -9.66 1.38 1.53
C GLY A 142 -10.41 1.57 0.22
N THR A 143 -9.70 1.46 -0.88
CA THR A 143 -10.32 1.48 -2.22
C THR A 143 -11.25 0.27 -2.35
N PRO A 144 -12.51 0.46 -2.74
CA PRO A 144 -13.44 -0.65 -2.93
C PRO A 144 -12.92 -1.69 -3.91
N PRO A 145 -13.20 -3.00 -3.71
CA PRO A 145 -12.68 -4.08 -4.57
C PRO A 145 -13.03 -3.91 -6.05
N TYR A 146 -14.21 -3.37 -6.37
CA TYR A 146 -14.62 -3.12 -7.76
C TYR A 146 -13.78 -2.03 -8.42
N ILE A 147 -13.38 -0.98 -7.70
CA ILE A 147 -12.46 0.05 -8.19
C ILE A 147 -11.05 -0.53 -8.37
N GLN A 148 -10.61 -1.41 -7.44
CA GLN A 148 -9.32 -2.10 -7.61
C GLN A 148 -9.31 -2.97 -8.88
N SER A 149 -10.39 -3.71 -9.14
CA SER A 149 -10.52 -4.52 -10.34
C SER A 149 -10.47 -3.69 -11.62
N LEU A 150 -11.08 -2.50 -11.63
CA LEU A 150 -11.01 -1.57 -12.76
C LEU A 150 -9.58 -1.04 -12.96
N ARG A 151 -8.90 -0.69 -11.86
CA ARG A 151 -7.49 -0.26 -11.90
C ARG A 151 -6.57 -1.35 -12.45
N ASP A 152 -6.85 -2.61 -12.12
CA ASP A 152 -6.06 -3.77 -12.53
C ASP A 152 -6.36 -4.22 -13.97
N ALA A 153 -7.48 -3.77 -14.55
CA ALA A 153 -7.80 -4.01 -15.95
C ALA A 153 -6.76 -3.32 -16.85
N LYS A 154 -6.34 -4.01 -17.91
CA LYS A 154 -5.42 -3.41 -18.87
C LYS A 154 -6.05 -2.19 -19.53
N LYS A 155 -5.34 -1.06 -19.55
CA LYS A 155 -5.74 0.11 -20.32
C LYS A 155 -6.03 -0.31 -21.78
N GLY A 156 -7.20 0.05 -22.29
CA GLY A 156 -7.65 -0.26 -23.65
C GLY A 156 -8.34 -1.62 -23.82
N THR A 157 -8.47 -2.45 -22.77
CA THR A 157 -9.27 -3.69 -22.82
C THR A 157 -10.65 -3.53 -22.18
N LEU A 158 -10.85 -2.47 -21.39
CA LEU A 158 -12.13 -2.16 -20.77
C LEU A 158 -12.96 -1.33 -21.74
N SER A 159 -14.03 -1.89 -22.26
CA SER A 159 -14.97 -1.21 -23.18
C SER A 159 -16.24 -0.74 -22.48
N GLU A 160 -16.64 -1.42 -21.42
CA GLU A 160 -17.90 -1.15 -20.74
C GLU A 160 -17.82 -1.61 -19.27
N VAL A 161 -18.51 -0.89 -18.39
CA VAL A 161 -18.72 -1.27 -16.99
C VAL A 161 -20.21 -1.24 -16.69
N ILE A 162 -20.76 -2.40 -16.34
CA ILE A 162 -22.18 -2.55 -16.03
C ILE A 162 -22.33 -2.79 -14.52
N THR A 163 -23.22 -2.04 -13.89
CA THR A 163 -23.57 -2.23 -12.48
C THR A 163 -25.05 -1.97 -12.27
N ASP A 164 -25.66 -2.76 -11.39
CA ASP A 164 -27.05 -2.61 -10.95
C ASP A 164 -27.17 -1.72 -9.69
N VAL A 165 -26.03 -1.28 -9.12
CA VAL A 165 -25.98 -0.47 -7.91
C VAL A 165 -25.65 0.98 -8.28
N PRO A 166 -26.62 1.94 -8.15
CA PRO A 166 -26.44 3.34 -8.56
C PRO A 166 -25.29 4.06 -7.83
N GLU A 167 -25.03 3.69 -6.58
CA GLU A 167 -23.91 4.26 -5.82
C GLU A 167 -22.55 3.85 -6.37
N TYR A 168 -22.44 2.62 -6.88
CA TYR A 168 -21.20 2.15 -7.53
C TYR A 168 -20.98 2.87 -8.85
N ALA A 169 -22.05 3.07 -9.64
CA ALA A 169 -21.96 3.82 -10.88
C ALA A 169 -21.35 5.21 -10.63
N LYS A 170 -21.90 5.98 -9.68
CA LYS A 170 -21.39 7.31 -9.32
C LYS A 170 -19.92 7.30 -8.87
N LYS A 171 -19.51 6.31 -8.07
CA LYS A 171 -18.13 6.20 -7.60
C LYS A 171 -17.19 5.81 -8.73
N ILE A 172 -17.63 4.99 -9.67
CA ILE A 172 -16.87 4.59 -10.86
C ILE A 172 -16.70 5.77 -11.80
N GLU A 173 -17.78 6.52 -12.09
CA GLU A 173 -17.72 7.74 -12.89
C GLU A 173 -16.79 8.80 -12.30
N ALA A 174 -16.79 8.98 -10.98
CA ALA A 174 -15.89 9.91 -10.32
C ALA A 174 -14.41 9.45 -10.33
N TRP A 175 -14.17 8.15 -10.54
CA TRP A 175 -12.82 7.58 -10.58
C TRP A 175 -12.25 7.56 -12.01
N LEU A 176 -13.06 7.42 -13.05
CA LEU A 176 -12.66 7.43 -14.46
C LEU A 176 -12.24 8.81 -14.94
#